data_6c437648e2ce79bd3804584b82a026c2
#
_entry.id   6c437648e2ce79bd3804584b82a026c2
#
_cell.length_a   1.000
_cell.length_b   1.000
_cell.length_c   1.000
_cell.angle_alpha   90.00
_cell.angle_beta   90.00
_cell.angle_gamma   90.00
#
_symmetry.space_group_name_H-M   'P 1'
#
loop_
_entity.id
_entity.type
_entity.pdbx_description
1 polymer ?
#
loop_
_entity_poly.entity_id
_entity_poly.type
_entity_poly.pdbx_seq_one_letter_code
_entity_poly.pdbx_strand_id
1 'polypeptide(L)'
;MKSNTFDTIVVGAGMSGGWAAKEFSEQGFKTLLLERGPNVEHIKDYPTTNMQPWEFKNRGRLTAQDVKENPIASRCYAFKEDAKHFFVKDQEHPYVQKKPFDWIRGYQVGGKSIMWARQVQRWSKYDFEGPARDGFAVDWPIRYDDLAPWYTYVEKFVGVSGNKD
;
A
#
# COMPACT_ATOMS: atom_id res chain seq x y z
N MET A 1 26.10 25.03 14.70
CA MET A 1 25.25 23.84 14.46
C MET A 1 24.73 23.91 13.04
N LYS A 2 24.89 22.86 12.21
CA LYS A 2 24.25 22.84 10.90
C LYS A 2 22.74 22.75 11.14
N SER A 3 21.99 23.73 10.66
CA SER A 3 20.52 23.71 10.71
C SER A 3 20.01 22.50 9.92
N ASN A 4 19.29 21.59 10.59
CA ASN A 4 18.59 20.48 9.94
C ASN A 4 17.24 20.98 9.37
N THR A 5 17.30 22.01 8.53
CA THR A 5 16.14 22.56 7.86
C THR A 5 15.83 21.75 6.60
N PHE A 6 14.57 21.44 6.37
CA PHE A 6 14.07 20.77 5.18
C PHE A 6 13.05 21.67 4.51
N ASP A 7 12.98 21.60 3.17
CA ASP A 7 12.00 22.36 2.38
C ASP A 7 10.64 21.67 2.45
N THR A 8 10.64 20.32 2.55
CA THR A 8 9.42 19.50 2.58
C THR A 8 9.57 18.37 3.58
N ILE A 9 8.47 18.08 4.28
CA ILE A 9 8.36 16.91 5.18
C ILE A 9 7.19 16.06 4.68
N VAL A 10 7.48 14.80 4.35
CA VAL A 10 6.49 13.79 3.96
C VAL A 10 6.34 12.78 5.10
N VAL A 11 5.11 12.55 5.54
CA VAL A 11 4.82 11.61 6.63
C VAL A 11 4.18 10.35 6.08
N GLY A 12 4.88 9.23 6.23
CA GLY A 12 4.51 7.90 5.73
C GLY A 12 5.16 7.58 4.38
N ALA A 13 5.86 6.46 4.32
CA ALA A 13 6.56 5.96 3.13
C ALA A 13 5.74 4.92 2.34
N GLY A 14 4.42 4.98 2.44
CA GLY A 14 3.53 4.17 1.61
C GLY A 14 3.44 4.69 0.17
N MET A 15 2.49 4.15 -0.60
CA MET A 15 2.33 4.48 -2.02
C MET A 15 2.27 5.98 -2.28
N SER A 16 1.41 6.72 -1.59
CA SER A 16 1.25 8.17 -1.81
C SER A 16 2.46 8.98 -1.33
N GLY A 17 2.99 8.67 -0.13
CA GLY A 17 4.12 9.40 0.42
C GLY A 17 5.42 9.13 -0.33
N GLY A 18 5.63 7.90 -0.81
CA GLY A 18 6.77 7.56 -1.67
C GLY A 18 6.77 8.39 -2.96
N TRP A 19 5.62 8.52 -3.61
CA TRP A 19 5.47 9.37 -4.80
C TRP A 19 5.70 10.85 -4.50
N ALA A 20 5.11 11.36 -3.41
CA ALA A 20 5.33 12.76 -3.02
C ALA A 20 6.81 13.05 -2.74
N ALA A 21 7.49 12.16 -2.00
CA ALA A 21 8.91 12.30 -1.71
C ALA A 21 9.77 12.25 -2.99
N LYS A 22 9.43 11.35 -3.93
CA LYS A 22 10.08 11.28 -5.24
C LYS A 22 9.95 12.61 -5.99
N GLU A 23 8.72 13.08 -6.19
CA GLU A 23 8.46 14.30 -6.97
C GLU A 23 9.16 15.52 -6.36
N PHE A 24 9.07 15.74 -5.06
CA PHE A 24 9.76 16.84 -4.40
C PHE A 24 11.28 16.74 -4.53
N SER A 25 11.85 15.55 -4.35
CA SER A 25 13.29 15.35 -4.43
C SER A 25 13.82 15.56 -5.85
N GLU A 26 13.09 15.09 -6.87
CA GLU A 26 13.46 15.29 -8.28
C GLU A 26 13.37 16.77 -8.72
N GLN A 27 12.51 17.55 -8.08
CA GLN A 27 12.42 18.99 -8.28
C GLN A 27 13.46 19.79 -7.47
N GLY A 28 14.35 19.09 -6.74
CA GLY A 28 15.45 19.70 -6.00
C GLY A 28 15.14 20.15 -4.59
N PHE A 29 13.95 19.86 -4.07
CA PHE A 29 13.62 20.13 -2.66
C PHE A 29 14.38 19.20 -1.72
N LYS A 30 14.93 19.74 -0.64
CA LYS A 30 15.50 18.95 0.45
C LYS A 30 14.35 18.33 1.25
N THR A 31 14.03 17.09 0.93
CA THR A 31 12.86 16.38 1.44
C THR A 31 13.23 15.46 2.61
N LEU A 32 12.46 15.55 3.70
CA LEU A 32 12.49 14.60 4.81
C LEU A 32 11.29 13.65 4.70
N LEU A 33 11.56 12.36 4.58
CA LEU A 33 10.54 11.32 4.62
C LEU A 33 10.57 10.62 5.99
N LEU A 34 9.45 10.71 6.70
CA LEU A 34 9.27 10.08 8.01
C LEU A 34 8.39 8.82 7.86
N GLU A 35 8.88 7.70 8.37
CA GLU A 35 8.14 6.44 8.42
C GLU A 35 8.15 5.88 9.84
N ARG A 36 7.02 5.32 10.28
CA ARG A 36 6.89 4.75 11.63
C ARG A 36 7.39 3.32 11.74
N GLY A 37 7.42 2.60 10.63
CA GLY A 37 7.77 1.19 10.57
C GLY A 37 9.22 0.95 10.17
N PRO A 38 9.69 -0.30 10.24
CA PRO A 38 11.04 -0.68 9.88
C PRO A 38 11.28 -0.54 8.37
N ASN A 39 12.55 -0.47 8.00
CA ASN A 39 12.96 -0.67 6.61
C ASN A 39 12.69 -2.12 6.19
N VAL A 40 12.40 -2.33 4.91
CA VAL A 40 12.23 -3.64 4.29
C VAL A 40 13.35 -3.82 3.25
N GLU A 41 14.17 -4.83 3.46
CA GLU A 41 15.28 -5.16 2.57
C GLU A 41 14.88 -6.30 1.62
N HIS A 42 15.10 -6.07 0.32
CA HIS A 42 14.84 -7.09 -0.69
C HIS A 42 15.60 -8.39 -0.37
N ILE A 43 14.99 -9.53 -0.60
CA ILE A 43 15.47 -10.89 -0.27
C ILE A 43 15.49 -11.17 1.23
N LYS A 44 16.14 -10.33 2.04
CA LYS A 44 16.27 -10.55 3.48
C LYS A 44 14.94 -10.66 4.20
N ASP A 45 14.02 -9.73 3.92
CA ASP A 45 12.69 -9.69 4.53
C ASP A 45 11.63 -10.42 3.70
N TYR A 46 12.06 -11.15 2.65
CA TYR A 46 11.22 -12.01 1.81
C TYR A 46 11.71 -13.46 1.87
N PRO A 47 11.58 -14.15 3.02
CA PRO A 47 12.21 -15.45 3.26
C PRO A 47 11.73 -16.55 2.31
N THR A 48 10.60 -16.35 1.64
CA THR A 48 10.01 -17.33 0.71
C THR A 48 10.33 -17.05 -0.77
N THR A 49 11.12 -16.00 -1.09
CA THR A 49 11.36 -15.56 -2.48
C THR A 49 11.85 -16.68 -3.40
N ASN A 50 12.71 -17.56 -2.90
CA ASN A 50 13.29 -18.66 -3.69
C ASN A 50 12.70 -20.03 -3.34
N MET A 51 11.59 -20.07 -2.61
CA MET A 51 10.92 -21.29 -2.21
C MET A 51 9.71 -21.56 -3.10
N GLN A 52 9.44 -22.82 -3.31
CA GLN A 52 8.19 -23.23 -3.93
C GLN A 52 7.05 -23.21 -2.90
N PRO A 53 5.78 -22.99 -3.29
CA PRO A 53 4.67 -22.91 -2.35
C PRO A 53 4.50 -24.10 -1.40
N TRP A 54 4.89 -25.27 -1.84
CA TRP A 54 4.83 -26.49 -1.00
C TRP A 54 5.97 -26.59 0.03
N GLU A 55 7.02 -25.80 -0.12
CA GLU A 55 8.15 -25.70 0.81
C GLU A 55 7.88 -24.69 1.94
N PHE A 56 6.86 -23.86 1.79
CA PHE A 56 6.48 -22.90 2.83
C PHE A 56 6.09 -23.62 4.11
N LYS A 57 6.46 -23.02 5.24
CA LYS A 57 6.01 -23.49 6.55
C LYS A 57 4.48 -23.72 6.54
N ASN A 58 4.04 -24.81 7.10
CA ASN A 58 2.63 -25.23 7.08
C ASN A 58 2.00 -25.28 5.66
N ARG A 59 2.82 -25.44 4.61
CA ARG A 59 2.40 -25.35 3.19
C ARG A 59 1.64 -24.06 2.89
N GLY A 60 2.12 -22.94 3.44
CA GLY A 60 1.54 -21.61 3.27
C GLY A 60 0.24 -21.35 4.06
N ARG A 61 -0.23 -22.30 4.86
CA ARG A 61 -1.45 -22.16 5.63
C ARG A 61 -1.19 -21.47 6.97
N LEU A 62 -2.15 -20.66 7.41
CA LEU A 62 -2.17 -20.10 8.76
C LEU A 62 -2.41 -21.18 9.81
N THR A 63 -1.81 -21.00 10.98
CA THR A 63 -2.14 -21.80 12.15
C THR A 63 -3.39 -21.26 12.86
N ALA A 64 -4.02 -22.06 13.70
CA ALA A 64 -5.12 -21.59 14.55
C ALA A 64 -4.68 -20.44 15.48
N GLN A 65 -3.41 -20.44 15.89
CA GLN A 65 -2.83 -19.38 16.71
C GLN A 65 -2.70 -18.08 15.92
N ASP A 66 -2.25 -18.14 14.65
CA ASP A 66 -2.18 -16.94 13.78
C ASP A 66 -3.54 -16.26 13.64
N VAL A 67 -4.60 -17.05 13.44
CA VAL A 67 -5.98 -16.53 13.31
C VAL A 67 -6.47 -15.94 14.62
N LYS A 68 -6.16 -16.59 15.75
CA LYS A 68 -6.55 -16.10 17.09
C LYS A 68 -5.87 -14.78 17.43
N GLU A 69 -4.60 -14.62 17.11
CA GLU A 69 -3.81 -13.43 17.39
C GLU A 69 -4.15 -12.27 16.43
N ASN A 70 -4.61 -12.59 15.23
CA ASN A 70 -4.88 -11.62 14.17
C ASN A 70 -6.30 -11.78 13.60
N PRO A 71 -7.34 -11.57 14.41
CA PRO A 71 -8.74 -11.88 14.01
C PRO A 71 -9.25 -10.99 12.86
N ILE A 72 -8.63 -9.84 12.62
CA ILE A 72 -8.98 -8.92 11.53
C ILE A 72 -8.05 -9.14 10.34
N ALA A 73 -6.73 -9.11 10.54
CA ALA A 73 -5.77 -9.31 9.46
C ALA A 73 -5.96 -10.68 8.78
N SER A 74 -6.29 -11.73 9.53
CA SER A 74 -6.52 -13.08 9.00
C SER A 74 -7.72 -13.22 8.07
N ARG A 75 -8.62 -12.23 8.03
CA ARG A 75 -9.72 -12.17 7.04
C ARG A 75 -9.25 -11.72 5.66
N CYS A 76 -8.06 -11.10 5.58
CA CYS A 76 -7.48 -10.71 4.31
C CYS A 76 -6.94 -11.94 3.58
N TYR A 77 -7.32 -12.11 2.33
CA TYR A 77 -6.86 -13.24 1.49
C TYR A 77 -5.33 -13.31 1.33
N ALA A 78 -4.65 -12.17 1.46
CA ALA A 78 -3.20 -12.05 1.34
C ALA A 78 -2.47 -12.29 2.68
N PHE A 79 -3.17 -12.40 3.80
CA PHE A 79 -2.59 -12.75 5.08
C PHE A 79 -2.33 -14.26 5.13
N LYS A 80 -1.14 -14.66 4.70
CA LYS A 80 -0.70 -16.05 4.63
C LYS A 80 0.68 -16.21 5.26
N GLU A 81 1.15 -17.43 5.40
CA GLU A 81 2.43 -17.76 6.05
C GLU A 81 3.63 -17.00 5.45
N ASP A 82 3.63 -16.80 4.15
CA ASP A 82 4.68 -16.10 3.40
C ASP A 82 4.65 -14.58 3.55
N ALA A 83 3.49 -13.99 3.88
CA ALA A 83 3.29 -12.54 3.89
C ALA A 83 2.83 -11.96 5.23
N LYS A 84 2.41 -12.79 6.20
CA LYS A 84 1.81 -12.34 7.46
C LYS A 84 2.68 -11.38 8.26
N HIS A 85 4.00 -11.47 8.15
CA HIS A 85 4.96 -10.60 8.85
C HIS A 85 4.94 -9.15 8.38
N PHE A 86 4.39 -8.86 7.20
CA PHE A 86 4.19 -7.48 6.71
C PHE A 86 2.89 -6.84 7.25
N PHE A 87 2.01 -7.62 7.83
CA PHE A 87 0.76 -7.10 8.37
C PHE A 87 0.94 -6.65 9.82
N VAL A 88 0.25 -5.57 10.17
CA VAL A 88 0.19 -5.11 11.56
C VAL A 88 -0.57 -6.14 12.38
N LYS A 89 0.02 -6.54 13.49
CA LYS A 89 -0.60 -7.49 14.43
C LYS A 89 -1.74 -6.82 15.18
N ASP A 90 -2.92 -7.42 15.12
CA ASP A 90 -4.13 -6.86 15.70
C ASP A 90 -4.03 -6.66 17.22
N GLN A 91 -3.39 -7.59 17.92
CA GLN A 91 -3.23 -7.50 19.37
C GLN A 91 -2.26 -6.39 19.81
N GLU A 92 -1.21 -6.11 19.01
CA GLU A 92 -0.22 -5.08 19.35
C GLU A 92 -0.74 -3.68 19.01
N HIS A 93 -1.66 -3.57 18.07
CA HIS A 93 -2.19 -2.31 17.57
C HIS A 93 -3.73 -2.32 17.45
N PRO A 94 -4.44 -2.44 18.56
CA PRO A 94 -5.90 -2.44 18.55
C PRO A 94 -6.46 -1.09 18.08
N TYR A 95 -7.67 -1.10 17.54
CA TYR A 95 -8.41 0.10 17.20
C TYR A 95 -9.89 -0.04 17.57
N VAL A 96 -10.57 1.09 17.75
CA VAL A 96 -11.98 1.12 18.11
C VAL A 96 -12.84 1.24 16.83
N GLN A 97 -13.72 0.29 16.61
CA GLN A 97 -14.69 0.31 15.52
C GLN A 97 -15.99 0.98 15.99
N LYS A 98 -16.32 2.14 15.43
CA LYS A 98 -17.64 2.77 15.61
C LYS A 98 -18.70 2.12 14.71
N LYS A 99 -18.29 1.62 13.54
CA LYS A 99 -19.04 0.77 12.61
C LYS A 99 -18.14 -0.36 12.17
N PRO A 100 -18.65 -1.52 11.76
CA PRO A 100 -17.82 -2.65 11.30
C PRO A 100 -16.86 -2.22 10.20
N PHE A 101 -15.56 -2.41 10.44
CA PHE A 101 -14.50 -2.05 9.49
C PHE A 101 -13.24 -2.88 9.76
N ASP A 102 -12.85 -3.69 8.79
CA ASP A 102 -11.62 -4.48 8.85
C ASP A 102 -10.44 -3.64 8.35
N TRP A 103 -9.71 -3.03 9.26
CA TRP A 103 -8.57 -2.17 8.93
C TRP A 103 -7.28 -2.96 8.73
N ILE A 104 -7.03 -3.40 7.52
CA ILE A 104 -5.80 -4.09 7.13
C ILE A 104 -4.67 -3.06 6.96
N ARG A 105 -3.58 -3.23 7.72
CA ARG A 105 -2.48 -2.26 7.83
C ARG A 105 -1.13 -2.92 7.62
N GLY A 106 -0.16 -2.15 7.12
CA GLY A 106 1.25 -2.49 7.10
C GLY A 106 2.07 -1.29 7.59
N TYR A 107 2.93 -1.48 8.59
CA TYR A 107 3.77 -0.45 9.18
C TYR A 107 5.23 -0.72 8.84
N GLN A 108 5.62 -0.46 7.62
CA GLN A 108 6.99 -0.57 7.11
C GLN A 108 7.20 0.43 5.97
N VAL A 109 8.45 0.70 5.64
CA VAL A 109 8.80 1.46 4.44
C VAL A 109 8.18 0.78 3.22
N GLY A 110 7.45 1.54 2.41
CA GLY A 110 6.64 1.02 1.32
C GLY A 110 5.18 0.73 1.70
N GLY A 111 4.85 0.56 2.98
CA GLY A 111 3.49 0.33 3.46
C GLY A 111 2.80 -0.82 2.74
N LYS A 112 1.56 -0.60 2.30
CA LYS A 112 0.79 -1.61 1.56
C LYS A 112 1.29 -1.87 0.15
N SER A 113 2.17 -1.04 -0.41
CA SER A 113 2.71 -1.27 -1.75
C SER A 113 3.56 -2.53 -1.87
N ILE A 114 4.03 -3.09 -0.75
CA ILE A 114 4.73 -4.37 -0.74
C ILE A 114 3.82 -5.57 -0.51
N MET A 115 2.52 -5.35 -0.24
CA MET A 115 1.54 -6.38 0.15
C MET A 115 0.45 -6.61 -0.91
N TRP A 116 0.39 -5.79 -1.96
CA TRP A 116 -0.67 -5.86 -2.96
C TRP A 116 -0.38 -6.88 -4.06
N ALA A 117 -1.42 -7.27 -4.80
CA ALA A 117 -1.31 -8.29 -5.84
C ALA A 117 -0.70 -7.79 -7.17
N ARG A 118 -0.25 -6.54 -7.25
CA ARG A 118 0.38 -5.89 -8.42
C ARG A 118 -0.52 -5.80 -9.66
N GLN A 119 -1.81 -5.86 -9.47
CA GLN A 119 -2.76 -5.57 -10.54
C GLN A 119 -2.98 -4.07 -10.63
N VAL A 120 -2.77 -3.50 -11.80
CA VAL A 120 -2.92 -2.07 -12.08
C VAL A 120 -4.00 -1.90 -13.12
N GLN A 121 -5.06 -1.18 -12.77
CA GLN A 121 -6.15 -0.85 -13.66
C GLN A 121 -6.50 0.63 -13.50
N ARG A 122 -6.76 1.31 -14.62
CA ARG A 122 -7.32 2.66 -14.58
C ARG A 122 -8.79 2.57 -14.24
N TRP A 123 -9.23 3.44 -13.38
CA TRP A 123 -10.66 3.65 -13.18
C TRP A 123 -11.23 4.32 -14.43
N SER A 124 -12.44 3.92 -14.82
CA SER A 124 -13.14 4.48 -15.99
C SER A 124 -13.78 5.83 -15.65
N LYS A 125 -14.21 6.56 -16.68
CA LYS A 125 -15.06 7.75 -16.48
C LYS A 125 -16.29 7.44 -15.66
N TYR A 126 -16.86 6.26 -15.87
CA TYR A 126 -18.04 5.78 -15.16
C TYR A 126 -17.81 5.68 -13.64
N ASP A 127 -16.63 5.23 -13.20
CA ASP A 127 -16.31 5.15 -11.77
C ASP A 127 -16.20 6.53 -11.12
N PHE A 128 -15.65 7.52 -11.83
CA PHE A 128 -15.52 8.90 -11.33
C PHE A 128 -16.87 9.63 -11.26
N GLU A 129 -17.82 9.26 -12.08
CA GLU A 129 -19.15 9.90 -12.17
C GLU A 129 -20.22 9.18 -11.36
N GLY A 130 -19.89 8.01 -10.77
CA GLY A 130 -20.82 7.16 -10.06
C GLY A 130 -21.67 7.87 -9.02
N PRO A 131 -21.11 8.64 -8.08
CA PRO A 131 -21.88 9.34 -7.05
C PRO A 131 -22.89 10.33 -7.64
N ALA A 132 -22.50 11.13 -8.63
CA ALA A 132 -23.37 12.09 -9.29
C ALA A 132 -24.48 11.39 -10.09
N ARG A 133 -24.14 10.33 -10.82
CA ARG A 133 -25.08 9.56 -11.65
C ARG A 133 -26.09 8.79 -10.81
N ASP A 134 -25.63 8.12 -9.78
CA ASP A 134 -26.48 7.22 -8.98
C ASP A 134 -27.18 7.94 -7.82
N GLY A 135 -26.88 9.23 -7.62
CA GLY A 135 -27.55 10.11 -6.65
C GLY A 135 -27.28 9.76 -5.19
N PHE A 136 -26.18 9.07 -4.90
CA PHE A 136 -25.78 8.76 -3.52
C PHE A 136 -24.30 9.15 -3.30
N ALA A 137 -23.91 9.30 -2.02
CA ALA A 137 -22.59 9.76 -1.61
C ALA A 137 -22.23 11.17 -2.14
N VAL A 138 -20.98 11.56 -1.89
CA VAL A 138 -20.46 12.87 -2.32
C VAL A 138 -19.78 12.72 -3.68
N ASP A 139 -20.17 13.56 -4.64
CA ASP A 139 -19.51 13.58 -5.95
C ASP A 139 -18.03 13.98 -5.83
N TRP A 140 -17.20 13.41 -6.67
CA TRP A 140 -15.77 13.71 -6.69
C TRP A 140 -15.53 15.02 -7.43
N PRO A 141 -14.63 15.90 -6.90
CA PRO A 141 -14.30 17.17 -7.57
C PRO A 141 -13.37 16.98 -8.77
N ILE A 142 -12.97 15.73 -9.08
CA ILE A 142 -12.07 15.35 -10.16
C ILE A 142 -12.74 14.36 -11.10
N ARG A 143 -12.31 14.31 -12.34
CA ARG A 143 -12.79 13.41 -13.39
C ARG A 143 -11.65 12.59 -13.97
N TYR A 144 -11.98 11.58 -14.74
CA TYR A 144 -10.99 10.72 -15.40
C TYR A 144 -9.98 11.52 -16.21
N ASP A 145 -10.45 12.49 -16.99
CA ASP A 145 -9.62 13.27 -17.88
C ASP A 145 -8.58 14.14 -17.13
N ASP A 146 -8.88 14.53 -15.91
CA ASP A 146 -7.94 15.23 -15.01
C ASP A 146 -6.79 14.32 -14.58
N LEU A 147 -7.05 13.02 -14.44
CA LEU A 147 -6.07 12.02 -13.97
C LEU A 147 -5.40 11.23 -15.10
N ALA A 148 -5.95 11.20 -16.29
CA ALA A 148 -5.43 10.40 -17.40
C ALA A 148 -3.93 10.64 -17.72
N PRO A 149 -3.42 11.89 -17.72
CA PRO A 149 -1.99 12.16 -17.90
C PRO A 149 -1.13 11.57 -16.78
N TRP A 150 -1.62 11.64 -15.53
CA TRP A 150 -0.94 11.12 -14.35
C TRP A 150 -0.92 9.59 -14.30
N TYR A 151 -1.99 8.92 -14.71
CA TYR A 151 -1.98 7.48 -14.93
C TYR A 151 -0.87 7.10 -15.91
N THR A 152 -0.80 7.76 -17.05
CA THR A 152 0.23 7.51 -18.07
C THR A 152 1.65 7.73 -17.52
N TYR A 153 1.84 8.80 -16.74
CA TYR A 153 3.14 9.09 -16.11
C TYR A 153 3.56 7.99 -15.13
N VAL A 154 2.66 7.63 -14.21
CA VAL A 154 2.93 6.59 -13.20
C VAL A 154 3.16 5.22 -13.83
N GLU A 155 2.32 4.83 -14.79
CA GLU A 155 2.43 3.53 -15.49
C GLU A 155 3.76 3.39 -16.23
N LYS A 156 4.21 4.46 -16.89
CA LYS A 156 5.52 4.49 -17.56
C LYS A 156 6.66 4.35 -16.56
N PHE A 157 6.59 5.08 -15.45
CA PHE A 157 7.63 5.06 -14.43
C PHE A 157 7.75 3.69 -13.76
N VAL A 158 6.62 3.10 -13.39
CA VAL A 158 6.57 1.78 -12.71
C VAL A 158 6.86 0.63 -13.68
N GLY A 159 6.71 0.84 -14.99
CA GLY A 159 6.89 -0.18 -16.00
C GLY A 159 5.70 -1.15 -16.06
N VAL A 160 4.48 -0.61 -16.00
CA VAL A 160 3.27 -1.44 -16.11
C VAL A 160 3.23 -2.11 -17.47
N SER A 161 3.13 -3.43 -17.47
CA SER A 161 2.95 -4.21 -18.68
C SER A 161 1.46 -4.38 -19.02
N GLY A 162 1.11 -4.32 -20.30
CA GLY A 162 -0.26 -4.43 -20.75
C GLY A 162 -0.45 -3.99 -22.18
N ASN A 163 -1.69 -3.97 -22.64
CA ASN A 163 -2.04 -3.45 -23.94
C ASN A 163 -2.03 -1.91 -23.92
N LYS A 164 -1.75 -1.30 -25.07
CA LYS A 164 -1.74 0.16 -25.25
C LYS A 164 -3.08 0.74 -25.69
N ASP A 165 -4.06 -0.11 -25.94
CA ASP A 165 -5.38 0.27 -26.45
C ASP A 165 -6.30 0.77 -25.35
#